data_b76f6c2bfd4118edf85a9c465a390bc0
#
_entry.id   b76f6c2bfd4118edf85a9c465a390bc0
#
_cell.length_a   1.000
_cell.length_b   1.000
_cell.length_c   1.000
_cell.angle_alpha   90.00
_cell.angle_beta   90.00
_cell.angle_gamma   90.00
#
_symmetry.space_group_name_H-M   'P 1'
#
loop_
_entity.id
_entity.type
_entity.pdbx_description
1 polymer ?
#
loop_
_entity_poly.entity_id
_entity_poly.type
_entity_poly.pdbx_seq_one_letter_code
_entity_poly.pdbx_strand_id
1 'polypeptide(L)'
;MKIYKYNFLLEKILESQKEDVKKIIRNKVLYYESFTIPKKGGVRIICGLKKDMLEPRLIQMQKQLYKRFLSKIPVSIHAKGFAMGQDYQTFLEPHIGNRYFMRIDIKDFFGSFSEELRLKMKSRGYPLP
;
A
#
# COMPACT_ATOMS: atom_id res chain seq x y z
N MET A 1 -2.90 18.45 6.51
CA MET A 1 -2.77 17.03 6.94
C MET A 1 -2.73 16.98 8.46
N LYS A 2 -3.64 16.26 9.11
CA LYS A 2 -3.61 16.10 10.57
C LYS A 2 -2.48 15.14 10.93
N ILE A 3 -1.46 15.61 11.65
CA ILE A 3 -0.42 14.76 12.23
C ILE A 3 -1.02 14.08 13.46
N TYR A 4 -1.28 12.80 13.36
CA TYR A 4 -1.76 12.03 14.50
C TYR A 4 -0.59 11.71 15.43
N LYS A 5 -0.79 11.95 16.74
CA LYS A 5 0.17 11.49 17.75
C LYS A 5 0.25 9.96 17.71
N TYR A 6 1.44 9.42 17.95
CA TYR A 6 1.71 7.98 17.94
C TYR A 6 0.73 7.17 18.81
N ASN A 7 0.43 7.64 20.00
CA ASN A 7 -0.53 6.98 20.90
C ASN A 7 -1.95 6.93 20.33
N PHE A 8 -2.38 7.97 19.61
CA PHE A 8 -3.68 7.94 18.93
C PHE A 8 -3.74 6.85 17.85
N LEU A 9 -2.66 6.68 17.08
CA LEU A 9 -2.58 5.61 16.09
C LEU A 9 -2.71 4.23 16.76
N LEU A 10 -2.00 4.00 17.85
CA LEU A 10 -2.01 2.72 18.56
C LEU A 10 -3.37 2.43 19.18
N GLU A 11 -3.91 3.35 19.95
CA GLU A 11 -5.12 3.15 20.76
C GLU A 11 -6.41 3.22 19.92
N LYS A 12 -6.51 4.20 19.04
CA LYS A 12 -7.76 4.49 18.30
C LYS A 12 -7.83 3.87 16.91
N ILE A 13 -6.69 3.66 16.26
CA ILE A 13 -6.65 3.07 14.94
C ILE A 13 -6.40 1.56 15.04
N LEU A 14 -5.32 1.16 15.71
CA LEU A 14 -4.91 -0.23 15.77
C LEU A 14 -5.54 -1.01 16.93
N GLU A 15 -6.09 -0.32 17.94
CA GLU A 15 -6.62 -0.95 19.16
C GLU A 15 -5.62 -1.94 19.78
N SER A 16 -4.37 -1.52 19.83
CA SER A 16 -3.26 -2.39 20.20
C SER A 16 -2.31 -1.66 21.11
N GLN A 17 -1.68 -2.43 22.00
CA GLN A 17 -0.66 -1.90 22.87
C GLN A 17 0.65 -1.66 22.13
N LYS A 18 1.40 -0.67 22.54
CA LYS A 18 2.69 -0.29 21.95
C LYS A 18 3.66 -1.46 21.84
N GLU A 19 3.70 -2.30 22.87
CA GLU A 19 4.65 -3.44 22.91
C GLU A 19 4.27 -4.54 21.92
N ASP A 20 2.98 -4.80 21.72
CA ASP A 20 2.50 -5.75 20.71
C ASP A 20 2.85 -5.28 19.30
N VAL A 21 2.64 -3.99 19.02
CA VAL A 21 3.00 -3.41 17.72
C VAL A 21 4.51 -3.49 17.47
N LYS A 22 5.32 -3.16 18.48
CA LYS A 22 6.77 -3.29 18.38
C LYS A 22 7.21 -4.72 18.13
N LYS A 23 6.62 -5.70 18.84
CA LYS A 23 6.90 -7.11 18.66
C LYS A 23 6.63 -7.56 17.23
N ILE A 24 5.47 -7.19 16.71
CA ILE A 24 5.08 -7.51 15.33
C ILE A 24 6.04 -6.88 14.31
N ILE A 25 6.39 -5.60 14.48
CA ILE A 25 7.30 -4.90 13.58
C ILE A 25 8.71 -5.54 13.60
N ARG A 26 9.22 -5.85 14.78
CA ARG A 26 10.55 -6.49 14.91
C ARG A 26 10.61 -7.86 14.24
N ASN A 27 9.52 -8.62 14.35
CA ASN A 27 9.43 -9.99 13.85
C ASN A 27 8.79 -10.09 12.46
N LYS A 28 8.59 -8.95 11.75
CA LYS A 28 7.86 -8.92 10.47
C LYS A 28 8.36 -9.94 9.45
N VAL A 29 9.67 -10.15 9.39
CA VAL A 29 10.29 -11.09 8.44
C VAL A 29 9.84 -12.53 8.68
N LEU A 30 9.51 -12.89 9.93
CA LEU A 30 9.06 -14.24 10.26
C LEU A 30 7.65 -14.55 9.73
N TYR A 31 6.84 -13.51 9.53
CA TYR A 31 5.45 -13.66 9.09
C TYR A 31 5.27 -13.71 7.57
N TYR A 32 6.33 -13.39 6.82
CA TYR A 32 6.27 -13.34 5.36
C TYR A 32 7.15 -14.40 4.72
N GLU A 33 6.72 -14.89 3.59
CA GLU A 33 7.49 -15.77 2.71
C GLU A 33 7.44 -15.25 1.28
N SER A 34 8.46 -15.56 0.50
CA SER A 34 8.50 -15.26 -0.91
C SER A 34 8.33 -16.54 -1.71
N PHE A 35 7.41 -16.52 -2.65
CA PHE A 35 7.20 -17.61 -3.59
C PHE A 35 7.08 -17.06 -5.01
N THR A 36 7.27 -17.91 -5.99
CA THR A 36 7.20 -17.52 -7.40
C THR A 36 5.92 -18.04 -8.05
N ILE A 37 5.34 -17.21 -8.91
CA ILE A 37 4.26 -17.61 -9.79
C ILE A 37 4.68 -17.43 -11.27
N PRO A 38 4.28 -18.32 -12.16
CA PRO A 38 4.56 -18.16 -13.59
C PRO A 38 3.83 -16.93 -14.14
N LYS A 39 4.47 -16.22 -15.06
CA LYS A 39 3.86 -15.18 -15.88
C LYS A 39 4.34 -15.33 -17.33
N LYS A 40 3.64 -14.70 -18.27
CA LYS A 40 4.07 -14.67 -19.67
C LYS A 40 5.48 -14.05 -19.78
N GLY A 41 6.44 -14.85 -20.22
CA GLY A 41 7.84 -14.43 -20.36
C GLY A 41 8.69 -14.48 -19.10
N GLY A 42 8.32 -15.30 -18.08
CA GLY A 42 9.15 -15.49 -16.90
C GLY A 42 8.39 -15.84 -15.62
N VAL A 43 8.91 -15.41 -14.48
CA VAL A 43 8.33 -15.62 -13.16
C VAL A 43 8.08 -14.29 -12.45
N ARG A 44 7.12 -14.27 -11.56
CA ARG A 44 6.87 -13.16 -10.64
C ARG A 44 7.12 -13.62 -9.21
N ILE A 45 7.92 -12.88 -8.47
CA ILE A 45 8.10 -13.11 -7.04
C ILE A 45 6.95 -12.44 -6.30
N ILE A 46 6.29 -13.20 -5.45
CA ILE A 46 5.22 -12.72 -4.56
C ILE A 46 5.71 -12.84 -3.13
N CYS A 47 5.54 -11.80 -2.36
CA CYS A 47 5.75 -11.81 -0.93
C CYS A 47 4.38 -11.88 -0.24
N GLY A 48 4.09 -12.98 0.42
CA GLY A 48 2.83 -13.24 1.10
C GLY A 48 3.00 -13.60 2.56
N LEU A 49 1.92 -13.56 3.32
CA LEU A 49 1.92 -14.06 4.70
C LEU A 49 2.01 -15.59 4.69
N LYS A 50 2.88 -16.13 5.54
CA LYS A 50 2.98 -17.57 5.79
C LYS A 50 1.67 -18.11 6.33
N LYS A 51 1.18 -19.19 5.75
CA LYS A 51 -0.08 -19.83 6.17
C LYS A 51 0.03 -20.43 7.58
N ASP A 52 1.18 -20.99 7.91
CA ASP A 52 1.42 -21.72 9.15
C ASP A 52 1.76 -20.80 10.33
N MET A 53 2.15 -19.56 10.05
CA MET A 53 2.50 -18.55 11.06
C MET A 53 1.61 -17.31 10.95
N LEU A 54 0.32 -17.54 10.69
CA LEU A 54 -0.67 -16.46 10.70
C LEU A 54 -0.73 -15.84 12.09
N GLU A 55 -0.12 -14.66 12.23
CA GLU A 55 -0.33 -13.82 13.41
C GLU A 55 -1.67 -13.09 13.25
N PRO A 56 -2.73 -13.55 13.92
CA PRO A 56 -4.08 -12.97 13.77
C PRO A 56 -4.09 -11.47 14.05
N ARG A 57 -3.24 -11.00 14.97
CA ARG A 57 -3.11 -9.58 15.32
C ARG A 57 -2.54 -8.76 14.17
N LEU A 58 -1.54 -9.28 13.44
CA LEU A 58 -0.99 -8.58 12.27
C LEU A 58 -2.07 -8.32 11.23
N ILE A 59 -2.84 -9.35 10.90
CA ILE A 59 -3.94 -9.24 9.93
C ILE A 59 -5.01 -8.27 10.44
N GLN A 60 -5.36 -8.37 11.70
CA GLN A 60 -6.34 -7.48 12.32
C GLN A 60 -5.87 -6.02 12.28
N MET A 61 -4.61 -5.75 12.65
CA MET A 61 -4.02 -4.40 12.58
C MET A 61 -4.03 -3.84 11.17
N GLN A 62 -3.66 -4.65 10.16
CA GLN A 62 -3.71 -4.23 8.77
C GLN A 62 -5.13 -3.86 8.32
N LYS A 63 -6.11 -4.69 8.67
CA LYS A 63 -7.53 -4.41 8.37
C LYS A 63 -8.04 -3.15 9.09
N GLN A 64 -7.68 -2.96 10.35
CA GLN A 64 -8.07 -1.78 11.12
C GLN A 64 -7.42 -0.51 10.56
N LEU A 65 -6.13 -0.55 10.25
CA LEU A 65 -5.41 0.55 9.63
C LEU A 65 -6.07 0.96 8.31
N TYR A 66 -6.36 -0.02 7.47
CA TYR A 66 -7.08 0.23 6.22
C TYR A 66 -8.46 0.85 6.48
N LYS A 67 -9.31 0.19 7.25
CA LYS A 67 -10.71 0.59 7.46
C LYS A 67 -10.84 1.94 8.17
N ARG A 68 -9.99 2.21 9.16
CA ARG A 68 -10.14 3.37 10.03
C ARG A 68 -9.34 4.58 9.58
N PHE A 69 -8.30 4.35 8.80
CA PHE A 69 -7.40 5.43 8.39
C PHE A 69 -7.21 5.51 6.87
N LEU A 70 -6.62 4.48 6.24
CA LEU A 70 -6.22 4.57 4.84
C LEU A 70 -7.41 4.75 3.88
N SER A 71 -8.54 4.08 4.13
CA SER A 71 -9.74 4.21 3.30
C SER A 71 -10.38 5.60 3.33
N LYS A 72 -9.99 6.44 4.30
CA LYS A 72 -10.49 7.82 4.45
C LYS A 72 -9.56 8.86 3.85
N ILE A 73 -8.39 8.44 3.37
CA ILE A 73 -7.47 9.34 2.68
C ILE A 73 -8.03 9.62 1.28
N PRO A 74 -8.26 10.88 0.94
CA PRO A 74 -8.74 11.21 -0.40
C PRO A 74 -7.70 10.80 -1.44
N VAL A 75 -8.15 10.10 -2.45
CA VAL A 75 -7.32 9.72 -3.61
C VAL A 75 -7.51 10.72 -4.74
N SER A 76 -6.51 10.81 -5.62
CA SER A 76 -6.63 11.65 -6.82
C SER A 76 -7.81 11.20 -7.68
N ILE A 77 -8.48 12.15 -8.32
CA ILE A 77 -9.55 11.88 -9.30
C ILE A 77 -9.06 11.03 -10.48
N HIS A 78 -7.75 11.05 -10.73
CA HIS A 78 -7.10 10.26 -11.78
C HIS A 78 -6.75 8.83 -11.32
N ALA A 79 -6.82 8.54 -10.02
CA ALA A 79 -6.53 7.20 -9.48
C ALA A 79 -7.78 6.32 -9.60
N LYS A 80 -7.92 5.64 -10.72
CA LYS A 80 -9.07 4.77 -11.00
C LYS A 80 -8.85 3.32 -10.51
N GLY A 81 -7.61 2.91 -10.26
CA GLY A 81 -7.31 1.61 -9.69
C GLY A 81 -7.37 1.61 -8.17
N PHE A 82 -7.94 0.55 -7.57
CA PHE A 82 -8.02 0.33 -6.12
C PHE A 82 -8.75 1.42 -5.32
N ALA A 83 -9.48 2.33 -5.99
CA ALA A 83 -10.28 3.36 -5.35
C ALA A 83 -11.72 2.87 -5.21
N MET A 84 -12.35 3.17 -4.05
CA MET A 84 -13.73 2.79 -3.79
C MET A 84 -14.67 3.46 -4.80
N GLY A 85 -15.62 2.70 -5.34
CA GLY A 85 -16.60 3.20 -6.32
C GLY A 85 -16.02 3.42 -7.73
N GLN A 86 -14.79 3.00 -7.98
CA GLN A 86 -14.17 3.01 -9.30
C GLN A 86 -14.14 1.60 -9.87
N ASP A 87 -14.40 1.49 -11.16
CA ASP A 87 -14.36 0.24 -11.91
C ASP A 87 -13.66 0.44 -13.26
N TYR A 88 -13.68 -0.59 -14.07
CA TYR A 88 -13.03 -0.55 -15.39
C TYR A 88 -13.75 0.41 -16.35
N GLN A 89 -15.06 0.60 -16.21
CA GLN A 89 -15.84 1.52 -17.05
C GLN A 89 -15.45 2.96 -16.74
N THR A 90 -15.43 3.35 -15.46
CA THR A 90 -15.02 4.69 -15.03
C THR A 90 -13.56 5.00 -15.38
N PHE A 91 -12.71 3.98 -15.53
CA PHE A 91 -11.36 4.14 -16.05
C PHE A 91 -11.36 4.46 -17.55
N LEU A 92 -12.24 3.83 -18.33
CA LEU A 92 -12.32 4.00 -19.78
C LEU A 92 -13.01 5.28 -20.22
N GLU A 93 -14.00 5.75 -19.47
CA GLU A 93 -14.84 6.92 -19.83
C GLU A 93 -14.04 8.13 -20.33
N PRO A 94 -12.97 8.59 -19.67
CA PRO A 94 -12.19 9.76 -20.11
C PRO A 94 -11.46 9.53 -21.44
N HIS A 95 -11.37 8.29 -21.88
CA HIS A 95 -10.65 7.91 -23.10
C HIS A 95 -11.56 7.71 -24.32
N ILE A 96 -12.87 7.69 -24.11
CA ILE A 96 -13.85 7.51 -25.19
C ILE A 96 -13.73 8.68 -26.18
N GLY A 97 -13.65 8.34 -27.47
CA GLY A 97 -13.53 9.32 -28.54
C GLY A 97 -12.13 9.85 -28.81
N ASN A 98 -11.14 9.49 -28.00
CA ASN A 98 -9.76 9.84 -28.27
C ASN A 98 -9.17 9.03 -29.44
N ARG A 99 -8.47 9.72 -30.34
CA ARG A 99 -7.86 9.11 -31.51
C ARG A 99 -6.50 8.46 -31.23
N TYR A 100 -5.81 8.95 -30.20
CA TYR A 100 -4.47 8.51 -29.83
C TYR A 100 -4.41 8.16 -28.34
N PHE A 101 -3.70 7.09 -28.02
CA PHE A 101 -3.54 6.60 -26.64
C PHE A 101 -2.05 6.39 -26.36
N MET A 102 -1.61 6.80 -25.19
CA MET A 102 -0.29 6.48 -24.69
C MET A 102 -0.45 5.73 -23.37
N ARG A 103 0.16 4.54 -23.28
CA ARG A 103 0.22 3.76 -22.06
C ARG A 103 1.64 3.82 -21.50
N ILE A 104 1.74 4.25 -20.25
CA ILE A 104 3.00 4.29 -19.52
C ILE A 104 2.88 3.37 -18.32
N ASP A 105 3.91 2.56 -18.06
CA ASP A 105 4.00 1.69 -16.90
C ASP A 105 5.38 1.84 -16.25
N ILE A 106 5.43 1.93 -14.93
CA ILE A 106 6.68 2.07 -14.19
C ILE A 106 7.18 0.67 -13.84
N LYS A 107 8.32 0.30 -14.44
CA LYS A 107 8.95 -0.97 -14.16
C LYS A 107 9.36 -1.03 -12.68
N ASP A 108 8.96 -2.11 -12.00
CA ASP A 108 9.30 -2.38 -10.61
C ASP A 108 9.04 -1.17 -9.69
N PHE A 109 7.82 -0.63 -9.75
CA PHE A 109 7.44 0.59 -9.02
C PHE A 109 7.86 0.56 -7.55
N PHE A 110 7.54 -0.50 -6.82
CA PHE A 110 7.86 -0.60 -5.40
C PHE A 110 9.37 -0.77 -5.14
N GLY A 111 10.07 -1.52 -5.98
CA GLY A 111 11.52 -1.72 -5.88
C GLY A 111 12.32 -0.48 -6.28
N SER A 112 11.77 0.34 -7.18
CA SER A 112 12.41 1.58 -7.63
C SER A 112 12.23 2.75 -6.67
N PHE A 113 11.35 2.63 -5.66
CA PHE A 113 11.09 3.68 -4.68
C PHE A 113 12.16 3.69 -3.59
N SER A 114 13.35 4.18 -3.94
CA SER A 114 14.50 4.23 -3.04
C SER A 114 14.38 5.34 -1.99
N GLU A 115 15.13 5.21 -0.90
CA GLU A 115 15.24 6.26 0.13
C GLU A 115 15.78 7.58 -0.47
N GLU A 116 16.65 7.51 -1.45
CA GLU A 116 17.16 8.69 -2.16
C GLU A 116 16.03 9.44 -2.90
N LEU A 117 15.16 8.70 -3.60
CA LEU A 117 14.00 9.29 -4.25
C LEU A 117 13.05 9.91 -3.22
N ARG A 118 12.83 9.24 -2.10
CA ARG A 118 12.04 9.75 -0.98
C ARG A 118 12.59 11.09 -0.47
N LEU A 119 13.89 11.18 -0.24
CA LEU A 119 14.55 12.41 0.21
C LEU A 119 14.45 13.53 -0.84
N LYS A 120 14.65 13.22 -2.12
CA LYS A 120 14.47 14.18 -3.23
C LYS A 120 13.02 14.71 -3.30
N MET A 121 12.04 13.87 -3.12
CA MET A 121 10.64 14.29 -3.10
C MET A 121 10.37 15.21 -1.91
N LYS A 122 10.86 14.86 -0.72
CA LYS A 122 10.74 15.68 0.48
C LYS A 122 11.39 17.05 0.32
N SER A 123 12.61 17.12 -0.25
CA SER A 123 13.31 18.39 -0.49
C SER A 123 12.58 19.32 -1.48
N ARG A 124 11.74 18.75 -2.34
CA ARG A 124 10.89 19.49 -3.29
C ARG A 124 9.51 19.83 -2.74
N GLY A 125 9.28 19.65 -1.45
CA GLY A 125 8.03 19.98 -0.79
C GLY A 125 6.89 18.97 -1.00
N TYR A 126 7.16 17.80 -1.56
CA TYR A 126 6.15 16.75 -1.64
C TYR A 126 5.93 16.15 -0.25
N PRO A 127 4.69 16.17 0.28
CA PRO A 127 4.38 15.51 1.54
C PRO A 127 4.55 14.00 1.35
N LEU A 128 5.48 13.43 2.10
CA LEU A 128 5.65 11.99 2.17
C LEU A 128 4.99 11.48 3.44
N PRO A 129 4.39 10.29 3.39
CA PRO A 129 3.85 9.65 4.58
C PRO A 129 4.94 9.32 5.59
#